data_42979e1f716e973f5c0deaa8123d255e
#
_entry.id   42979e1f716e973f5c0deaa8123d255e
#
_cell.length_a   1.000
_cell.length_b   1.000
_cell.length_c   1.000
_cell.angle_alpha   90.00
_cell.angle_beta   90.00
_cell.angle_gamma   90.00
#
_symmetry.space_group_name_H-M   'P 1'
#
loop_
_entity.id
_entity.type
_entity.pdbx_description
1 polymer ?
#
loop_
_entity_poly.entity_id
_entity_poly.type
_entity_poly.pdbx_seq_one_letter_code
_entity_poly.pdbx_strand_id
1 'polypeptide(L)'
;REAQFANYTSFEEEPDLAKSEIERIVAAEHMTGFDTYAELERYVGGRPLLNRLALQIKEKPDGTLKLRLITDLLRSQGNWFLRAPERIVLPRLIDAVEMALHILDGIEADLSRGLITWDTEAEWGSADVKDAFFNIPVLPGDRRATCYKVFERYYASDSLVFGAGPSPLIWGRFAAWMGRAAQGLFDFRELLIQIYVDDPIWIARGTPEERRRATVVLLLFWQVF
;
A
#
# COMPACT_ATOMS: atom_id res chain seq x y z
N ARG A 1 -34.03 0.26 -18.96
CA ARG A 1 -34.26 0.66 -17.55
C ARG A 1 -32.91 0.76 -16.89
N GLU A 2 -32.38 1.96 -16.69
CA GLU A 2 -31.27 2.19 -15.80
C GLU A 2 -31.76 1.79 -14.40
N ALA A 3 -31.34 0.62 -13.93
CA ALA A 3 -31.53 0.26 -12.54
C ALA A 3 -30.81 1.35 -11.73
N GLN A 4 -31.50 1.91 -10.75
CA GLN A 4 -30.96 2.95 -9.88
C GLN A 4 -29.67 2.42 -9.26
N PHE A 5 -28.53 2.88 -9.79
CA PHE A 5 -27.21 2.47 -9.29
C PHE A 5 -26.97 3.27 -8.01
N ALA A 6 -26.99 2.60 -6.87
CA ALA A 6 -26.68 3.20 -5.58
C ALA A 6 -25.41 2.58 -5.01
N ASN A 7 -24.56 3.41 -4.42
CA ASN A 7 -23.44 2.96 -3.64
C ASN A 7 -23.91 2.34 -2.29
N TYR A 8 -23.02 1.96 -1.43
CA TYR A 8 -23.37 1.45 -0.11
C TYR A 8 -23.84 2.57 0.82
N THR A 9 -24.69 2.25 1.77
CA THR A 9 -25.22 3.16 2.78
C THR A 9 -24.12 3.98 3.45
N SER A 10 -23.00 3.36 3.81
CA SER A 10 -21.84 4.05 4.39
C SER A 10 -21.20 5.11 3.48
N PHE A 11 -21.45 5.06 2.19
CA PHE A 11 -21.02 6.06 1.23
C PHE A 11 -22.08 7.15 1.01
N GLU A 12 -23.35 6.74 0.92
CA GLU A 12 -24.48 7.65 0.59
C GLU A 12 -24.89 8.52 1.80
N GLU A 13 -24.69 8.02 3.03
CA GLU A 13 -25.04 8.78 4.25
C GLU A 13 -24.00 9.84 4.63
N GLU A 14 -22.78 9.75 4.07
CA GLU A 14 -21.68 10.69 4.34
C GLU A 14 -21.20 11.37 3.04
N PRO A 15 -22.09 12.10 2.31
CA PRO A 15 -21.79 12.58 0.97
C PRO A 15 -20.63 13.58 0.92
N ASP A 16 -20.47 14.42 1.93
CA ASP A 16 -19.39 15.41 1.99
C ASP A 16 -18.02 14.74 2.19
N LEU A 17 -17.95 13.74 3.08
CA LEU A 17 -16.73 12.97 3.29
C LEU A 17 -16.39 12.12 2.07
N ALA A 18 -17.40 11.48 1.47
CA ALA A 18 -17.22 10.71 0.25
C ALA A 18 -16.71 11.57 -0.91
N LYS A 19 -17.27 12.77 -1.08
CA LYS A 19 -16.85 13.73 -2.10
C LYS A 19 -15.42 14.21 -1.84
N SER A 20 -15.09 14.59 -0.63
CA SER A 20 -13.74 15.04 -0.27
C SER A 20 -12.69 13.99 -0.53
N GLU A 21 -12.99 12.71 -0.25
CA GLU A 21 -12.05 11.61 -0.51
C GLU A 21 -11.89 11.32 -2.01
N ILE A 22 -12.98 11.39 -2.80
CA ILE A 22 -12.90 11.30 -4.27
C ILE A 22 -12.04 12.44 -4.83
N GLU A 23 -12.27 13.68 -4.39
CA GLU A 23 -11.52 14.85 -4.83
C GLU A 23 -10.03 14.71 -4.47
N ARG A 24 -9.72 14.20 -3.29
CA ARG A 24 -8.33 13.91 -2.87
C ARG A 24 -7.66 12.91 -3.81
N ILE A 25 -8.35 11.82 -4.15
CA ILE A 25 -7.83 10.75 -5.01
C ILE A 25 -7.65 11.26 -6.45
N VAL A 26 -8.58 12.07 -6.95
CA VAL A 26 -8.50 12.70 -8.28
C VAL A 26 -7.36 13.72 -8.32
N ALA A 27 -7.22 14.58 -7.30
CA ALA A 27 -6.14 15.56 -7.21
C ALA A 27 -4.75 14.92 -7.14
N ALA A 28 -4.66 13.68 -6.61
CA ALA A 28 -3.44 12.87 -6.59
C ALA A 28 -3.23 12.04 -7.88
N GLU A 29 -4.04 12.24 -8.92
CA GLU A 29 -3.97 11.54 -10.22
C GLU A 29 -4.15 10.01 -10.14
N HIS A 30 -4.76 9.51 -9.06
CA HIS A 30 -5.06 8.09 -8.90
C HIS A 30 -6.40 7.67 -9.49
N MET A 31 -7.23 8.65 -9.88
CA MET A 31 -8.56 8.46 -10.45
C MET A 31 -8.89 9.61 -11.42
N THR A 32 -9.49 9.29 -12.54
CA THR A 32 -9.95 10.27 -13.54
C THR A 32 -11.47 10.37 -13.51
N GLY A 33 -12.01 11.60 -13.50
CA GLY A 33 -13.44 11.90 -13.49
C GLY A 33 -13.97 12.30 -14.85
N PHE A 34 -15.24 11.96 -15.13
CA PHE A 34 -15.97 12.22 -16.39
C PHE A 34 -17.37 12.71 -16.10
N ASP A 35 -17.88 13.60 -16.93
CA ASP A 35 -19.25 14.12 -16.80
C ASP A 35 -20.28 13.18 -17.43
N THR A 36 -19.87 12.38 -18.42
CA THR A 36 -20.76 11.46 -19.13
C THR A 36 -20.23 10.03 -19.17
N TYR A 37 -21.17 9.08 -19.24
CA TYR A 37 -20.82 7.66 -19.44
C TYR A 37 -20.05 7.43 -20.75
N ALA A 38 -20.37 8.17 -21.81
CA ALA A 38 -19.69 8.04 -23.10
C ALA A 38 -18.22 8.48 -23.06
N GLU A 39 -17.89 9.47 -22.24
CA GLU A 39 -16.50 9.88 -22.02
C GLU A 39 -15.72 8.79 -21.25
N LEU A 40 -16.32 8.25 -20.18
CA LEU A 40 -15.75 7.14 -19.45
C LEU A 40 -15.51 5.94 -20.38
N GLU A 41 -16.51 5.51 -21.17
CA GLU A 41 -16.40 4.36 -22.08
C GLU A 41 -15.28 4.55 -23.10
N ARG A 42 -15.13 5.77 -23.63
CA ARG A 42 -14.04 6.12 -24.55
C ARG A 42 -12.66 6.06 -23.86
N TYR A 43 -12.57 6.56 -22.63
CA TYR A 43 -11.34 6.57 -21.86
C TYR A 43 -10.83 5.17 -21.55
N VAL A 44 -11.72 4.26 -21.14
CA VAL A 44 -11.35 2.88 -20.80
C VAL A 44 -11.31 1.92 -22.00
N GLY A 45 -11.61 2.43 -23.21
CA GLY A 45 -11.52 1.67 -24.44
C GLY A 45 -12.57 0.58 -24.60
N GLY A 46 -13.76 0.75 -23.99
CA GLY A 46 -14.86 -0.19 -24.09
C GLY A 46 -15.84 -0.07 -22.91
N ARG A 47 -16.83 -0.97 -22.85
CA ARG A 47 -17.88 -0.93 -21.84
C ARG A 47 -17.29 -1.01 -20.41
N PRO A 48 -17.46 0.04 -19.58
CA PRO A 48 -16.97 0.04 -18.21
C PRO A 48 -17.82 -0.87 -17.31
N LEU A 49 -17.17 -1.53 -16.36
CA LEU A 49 -17.82 -2.24 -15.27
C LEU A 49 -17.98 -1.29 -14.09
N LEU A 50 -19.21 -0.84 -13.85
CA LEU A 50 -19.50 0.05 -12.73
C LEU A 50 -19.55 -0.75 -11.41
N ASN A 51 -18.73 -0.38 -10.46
CA ASN A 51 -18.65 -0.98 -9.14
C ASN A 51 -19.28 -0.06 -8.09
N ARG A 52 -19.85 -0.66 -7.04
CA ARG A 52 -20.32 0.09 -5.88
C ARG A 52 -19.15 0.44 -4.97
N LEU A 53 -19.25 1.60 -4.36
CA LEU A 53 -18.30 2.08 -3.37
C LEU A 53 -18.92 2.03 -1.96
N ALA A 54 -18.10 1.63 -0.99
CA ALA A 54 -18.33 1.84 0.43
C ALA A 54 -17.28 2.82 0.96
N LEU A 55 -17.66 3.65 1.92
CA LEU A 55 -16.74 4.54 2.64
C LEU A 55 -16.48 3.95 4.03
N GLN A 56 -15.21 3.65 4.29
CA GLN A 56 -14.75 3.30 5.64
C GLN A 56 -14.16 4.54 6.29
N ILE A 57 -14.72 4.90 7.43
CA ILE A 57 -14.27 6.03 8.24
C ILE A 57 -13.63 5.46 9.51
N LYS A 58 -12.39 5.85 9.78
CA LYS A 58 -11.67 5.49 11.00
C LYS A 58 -11.13 6.77 11.63
N GLU A 59 -11.51 7.01 12.88
CA GLU A 59 -10.92 8.07 13.68
C GLU A 59 -9.54 7.64 14.20
N LYS A 60 -8.57 8.53 14.04
CA LYS A 60 -7.22 8.35 14.57
C LYS A 60 -7.10 8.86 16.00
N PRO A 61 -6.06 8.47 16.76
CA PRO A 61 -5.85 8.97 18.13
C PRO A 61 -5.74 10.51 18.26
N ASP A 62 -5.36 11.18 17.18
CA ASP A 62 -5.26 12.64 17.10
C ASP A 62 -6.59 13.33 16.74
N GLY A 63 -7.70 12.56 16.62
CA GLY A 63 -9.02 13.07 16.25
C GLY A 63 -9.20 13.28 14.73
N THR A 64 -8.18 13.06 13.91
CA THR A 64 -8.32 13.15 12.45
C THR A 64 -8.99 11.91 11.87
N LEU A 65 -9.73 12.08 10.77
CA LEU A 65 -10.38 10.97 10.09
C LEU A 65 -9.47 10.36 9.01
N LYS A 66 -9.35 9.04 9.02
CA LYS A 66 -8.79 8.27 7.92
C LYS A 66 -9.93 7.69 7.09
N LEU A 67 -10.07 8.18 5.85
CA LEU A 67 -11.09 7.73 4.91
C LEU A 67 -10.49 6.66 3.99
N ARG A 68 -11.28 5.65 3.63
CA ARG A 68 -10.91 4.65 2.62
C ARG A 68 -12.11 4.32 1.77
N LEU A 69 -11.94 4.42 0.45
CA LEU A 69 -12.92 3.92 -0.52
C LEU A 69 -12.70 2.42 -0.73
N ILE A 70 -13.74 1.64 -0.52
CA ILE A 70 -13.73 0.19 -0.74
C ILE A 70 -14.57 -0.11 -1.98
N THR A 71 -13.96 -0.73 -2.97
CA THR A 71 -14.62 -1.11 -4.23
C THR A 71 -15.23 -2.49 -4.10
N ASP A 72 -16.51 -2.64 -4.34
CA ASP A 72 -17.15 -3.96 -4.37
C ASP A 72 -17.06 -4.62 -5.76
N LEU A 73 -15.93 -5.25 -6.01
CA LEU A 73 -15.70 -6.06 -7.20
C LEU A 73 -16.28 -7.48 -7.10
N LEU A 74 -16.76 -7.87 -5.93
CA LEU A 74 -17.42 -9.17 -5.77
C LEU A 74 -18.83 -9.13 -6.37
N ARG A 75 -19.62 -8.12 -6.01
CA ARG A 75 -21.00 -7.98 -6.47
C ARG A 75 -21.10 -7.68 -7.97
N SER A 76 -20.17 -6.88 -8.50
CA SER A 76 -20.05 -6.62 -9.93
C SER A 76 -19.49 -7.81 -10.71
N GLN A 77 -19.05 -8.86 -10.03
CA GLN A 77 -18.32 -10.01 -10.58
C GLN A 77 -16.97 -9.63 -11.20
N GLY A 78 -16.47 -8.41 -10.94
CA GLY A 78 -15.17 -7.95 -11.43
C GLY A 78 -14.02 -8.86 -11.00
N ASN A 79 -14.03 -9.33 -9.74
CA ASN A 79 -13.00 -10.23 -9.23
C ASN A 79 -12.94 -11.59 -9.93
N TRP A 80 -13.98 -12.01 -10.67
CA TRP A 80 -13.94 -13.25 -11.45
C TRP A 80 -13.04 -13.14 -12.69
N PHE A 81 -12.88 -11.94 -13.20
CA PHE A 81 -12.00 -11.63 -14.34
C PHE A 81 -10.58 -11.26 -13.90
N LEU A 82 -10.41 -10.86 -12.63
CA LEU A 82 -9.13 -10.49 -12.04
C LEU A 82 -8.52 -11.74 -11.39
N ARG A 83 -7.56 -12.35 -12.07
CA ARG A 83 -6.89 -13.57 -11.55
C ARG A 83 -5.61 -13.20 -10.80
N ALA A 84 -5.50 -13.70 -9.58
CA ALA A 84 -4.23 -13.76 -8.87
C ALA A 84 -3.65 -15.18 -9.06
N PRO A 85 -2.60 -15.37 -9.86
CA PRO A 85 -2.06 -16.71 -10.16
C PRO A 85 -1.32 -17.34 -8.98
N GLU A 86 -1.02 -16.55 -7.96
CA GLU A 86 -0.22 -16.95 -6.79
C GLU A 86 -0.93 -16.57 -5.50
N ARG A 87 -0.53 -17.24 -4.43
CA ARG A 87 -0.91 -16.82 -3.07
C ARG A 87 0.08 -15.78 -2.56
N ILE A 88 -0.43 -14.80 -1.85
CA ILE A 88 0.39 -13.91 -1.04
C ILE A 88 1.02 -14.72 0.09
N VAL A 89 2.33 -14.57 0.25
CA VAL A 89 3.07 -15.01 1.44
C VAL A 89 3.57 -13.76 2.12
N LEU A 90 3.01 -13.48 3.29
CA LEU A 90 3.43 -12.34 4.10
C LEU A 90 4.48 -12.78 5.13
N PRO A 91 5.39 -11.89 5.51
CA PRO A 91 6.25 -12.10 6.67
C PRO A 91 5.41 -12.41 7.92
N ARG A 92 5.97 -13.23 8.80
CA ARG A 92 5.32 -13.63 10.06
C ARG A 92 6.09 -13.01 11.23
N LEU A 93 5.47 -12.96 12.38
CA LEU A 93 6.14 -12.50 13.60
C LEU A 93 7.45 -13.25 13.87
N ILE A 94 7.48 -14.57 13.59
CA ILE A 94 8.68 -15.37 13.77
C ILE A 94 9.85 -14.88 12.90
N ASP A 95 9.55 -14.40 11.68
CA ASP A 95 10.59 -13.91 10.77
C ASP A 95 11.23 -12.62 11.35
N ALA A 96 10.45 -11.77 12.05
CA ALA A 96 10.98 -10.61 12.78
C ALA A 96 11.81 -11.04 13.99
N VAL A 97 11.39 -12.07 14.72
CA VAL A 97 12.18 -12.64 15.83
C VAL A 97 13.51 -13.19 15.32
N GLU A 98 13.51 -13.91 14.20
CA GLU A 98 14.74 -14.41 13.56
C GLU A 98 15.70 -13.27 13.16
N MET A 99 15.17 -12.16 12.63
CA MET A 99 15.97 -10.96 12.37
C MET A 99 16.64 -10.42 13.64
N ALA A 100 15.88 -10.32 14.75
CA ALA A 100 16.40 -9.86 16.03
C ALA A 100 17.51 -10.77 16.54
N LEU A 101 17.26 -12.08 16.56
CA LEU A 101 18.26 -13.07 17.02
C LEU A 101 19.53 -13.00 16.18
N HIS A 102 19.41 -12.92 14.85
CA HIS A 102 20.59 -12.82 13.97
C HIS A 102 21.45 -11.59 14.29
N ILE A 103 20.83 -10.43 14.51
CA ILE A 103 21.55 -9.20 14.87
C ILE A 103 22.18 -9.30 16.26
N LEU A 104 21.44 -9.82 17.26
CA LEU A 104 21.94 -9.94 18.65
C LEU A 104 23.09 -10.95 18.77
N ASP A 105 22.96 -12.11 18.13
CA ASP A 105 24.03 -13.13 18.08
C ASP A 105 25.30 -12.55 17.41
N GLY A 106 25.11 -11.75 16.35
CA GLY A 106 26.19 -11.04 15.68
C GLY A 106 26.89 -10.02 16.59
N ILE A 107 26.15 -9.27 17.41
CA ILE A 107 26.69 -8.33 18.39
C ILE A 107 27.52 -9.11 19.44
N GLU A 108 26.97 -10.17 20.02
CA GLU A 108 27.63 -10.97 21.03
C GLU A 108 28.96 -11.59 20.50
N ALA A 109 28.90 -12.13 19.29
CA ALA A 109 30.08 -12.72 18.64
C ALA A 109 31.17 -11.67 18.35
N ASP A 110 30.81 -10.49 17.90
CA ASP A 110 31.78 -9.43 17.57
C ASP A 110 32.34 -8.76 18.84
N LEU A 111 31.53 -8.59 19.90
CA LEU A 111 32.00 -8.15 21.22
C LEU A 111 33.04 -9.11 21.81
N SER A 112 32.76 -10.41 21.76
CA SER A 112 33.68 -11.43 22.28
C SER A 112 35.05 -11.47 21.57
N ARG A 113 35.08 -10.99 20.31
CA ARG A 113 36.28 -10.87 19.47
C ARG A 113 36.97 -9.50 19.58
N GLY A 114 36.36 -8.56 20.30
CA GLY A 114 36.87 -7.19 20.39
C GLY A 114 36.76 -6.39 19.08
N LEU A 115 35.86 -6.79 18.20
CA LEU A 115 35.64 -6.13 16.88
C LEU A 115 34.73 -4.90 16.97
N ILE A 116 33.93 -4.82 18.02
CA ILE A 116 33.00 -3.70 18.31
C ILE A 116 33.12 -3.29 19.77
N THR A 117 32.58 -2.14 20.09
CA THR A 117 32.56 -1.57 21.43
C THR A 117 31.26 -1.89 22.15
N TRP A 118 31.24 -1.79 23.46
CA TRP A 118 30.10 -2.13 24.32
C TRP A 118 28.88 -1.22 24.14
N ASP A 119 29.02 -0.06 23.46
CA ASP A 119 27.96 0.85 23.10
C ASP A 119 27.25 0.48 21.77
N THR A 120 27.67 -0.65 21.18
CA THR A 120 26.97 -1.25 20.03
C THR A 120 25.69 -1.94 20.49
N GLU A 121 24.55 -1.47 19.99
CA GLU A 121 23.22 -1.98 20.32
C GLU A 121 22.42 -2.31 19.06
N ALA A 122 21.28 -2.95 19.23
CA ALA A 122 20.27 -3.16 18.21
C ALA A 122 19.07 -2.24 18.43
N GLU A 123 18.52 -1.67 17.36
CA GLU A 123 17.36 -0.78 17.40
C GLU A 123 16.38 -1.11 16.28
N TRP A 124 15.09 -1.22 16.66
CA TRP A 124 14.02 -1.39 15.71
C TRP A 124 13.54 -0.05 15.16
N GLY A 125 13.25 -0.03 13.87
CA GLY A 125 12.52 1.05 13.22
C GLY A 125 11.34 0.52 12.43
N SER A 126 10.36 1.39 12.19
CA SER A 126 9.21 1.13 11.32
C SER A 126 8.78 2.39 10.58
N ALA A 127 8.15 2.19 9.45
CA ALA A 127 7.53 3.25 8.66
C ALA A 127 6.17 2.77 8.12
N ASP A 128 5.36 3.69 7.58
CA ASP A 128 4.11 3.40 6.89
C ASP A 128 4.24 3.91 5.45
N VAL A 129 3.91 3.06 4.47
CA VAL A 129 3.88 3.47 3.08
C VAL A 129 2.53 4.12 2.79
N LYS A 130 2.54 5.42 2.61
CA LYS A 130 1.33 6.18 2.33
C LYS A 130 0.69 5.73 1.02
N ASP A 131 -0.63 5.51 1.07
CA ASP A 131 -1.46 5.21 -0.10
C ASP A 131 -0.92 4.05 -0.96
N ALA A 132 -0.38 3.01 -0.32
CA ALA A 132 0.37 1.90 -0.92
C ALA A 132 -0.20 1.37 -2.25
N PHE A 133 -1.50 1.05 -2.31
CA PHE A 133 -2.12 0.56 -3.55
C PHE A 133 -2.17 1.62 -4.64
N PHE A 134 -2.36 2.88 -4.28
CA PHE A 134 -2.43 3.97 -5.25
C PHE A 134 -1.09 4.27 -5.92
N ASN A 135 0.03 3.83 -5.33
CA ASN A 135 1.35 3.96 -5.97
C ASN A 135 1.55 3.01 -7.17
N ILE A 136 0.64 2.05 -7.39
CA ILE A 136 0.74 1.10 -8.50
C ILE A 136 -0.31 1.43 -9.57
N PRO A 137 0.10 1.87 -10.76
CA PRO A 137 -0.83 2.18 -11.85
C PRO A 137 -1.47 0.91 -12.41
N VAL A 138 -2.73 1.04 -12.84
CA VAL A 138 -3.47 0.02 -13.57
C VAL A 138 -3.22 0.18 -15.07
N LEU A 139 -3.00 -0.93 -15.77
CA LEU A 139 -2.87 -0.90 -17.22
C LEU A 139 -4.13 -0.30 -17.88
N PRO A 140 -4.00 0.52 -18.94
CA PRO A 140 -5.14 1.16 -19.58
C PRO A 140 -6.28 0.19 -19.95
N GLY A 141 -5.95 -1.02 -20.44
CA GLY A 141 -6.93 -2.05 -20.79
C GLY A 141 -7.70 -2.65 -19.60
N ASP A 142 -7.16 -2.56 -18.39
CA ASP A 142 -7.75 -3.11 -17.18
C ASP A 142 -8.59 -2.08 -16.40
N ARG A 143 -8.43 -0.79 -16.67
CA ARG A 143 -9.18 0.31 -16.01
C ARG A 143 -10.69 0.15 -16.12
N ARG A 144 -11.19 -0.49 -17.19
CA ARG A 144 -12.61 -0.78 -17.35
C ARG A 144 -13.22 -1.62 -16.24
N ALA A 145 -12.41 -2.36 -15.48
CA ALA A 145 -12.86 -3.17 -14.35
C ALA A 145 -13.06 -2.36 -13.06
N THR A 146 -12.48 -1.17 -12.96
CA THR A 146 -12.45 -0.32 -11.76
C THR A 146 -13.09 1.05 -12.02
N CYS A 147 -14.33 1.02 -12.56
CA CYS A 147 -15.11 2.21 -12.83
C CYS A 147 -16.22 2.39 -11.81
N TYR A 148 -16.66 3.64 -11.65
CA TYR A 148 -17.64 4.04 -10.64
C TYR A 148 -18.64 5.05 -11.19
N LYS A 149 -19.87 5.03 -10.65
CA LYS A 149 -20.78 6.17 -10.72
C LYS A 149 -20.91 6.75 -9.31
N VAL A 150 -20.56 8.02 -9.15
CA VAL A 150 -20.65 8.74 -7.89
C VAL A 150 -21.46 10.00 -8.13
N PHE A 151 -22.60 10.09 -7.47
CA PHE A 151 -23.61 11.13 -7.73
C PHE A 151 -23.95 11.18 -9.24
N GLU A 152 -23.76 12.32 -9.88
CA GLU A 152 -24.07 12.50 -11.30
C GLU A 152 -22.83 12.38 -12.21
N ARG A 153 -21.67 11.96 -11.66
CA ARG A 153 -20.40 11.83 -12.41
C ARG A 153 -19.91 10.39 -12.46
N TYR A 154 -19.01 10.14 -13.40
CA TYR A 154 -18.39 8.84 -13.60
C TYR A 154 -16.89 8.95 -13.34
N TYR A 155 -16.29 7.84 -12.91
CA TYR A 155 -14.87 7.79 -12.57
C TYR A 155 -14.26 6.46 -13.00
N ALA A 156 -12.96 6.48 -13.33
CA ALA A 156 -12.14 5.30 -13.51
C ALA A 156 -10.93 5.39 -12.58
N SER A 157 -10.61 4.31 -11.88
CA SER A 157 -9.36 4.26 -11.14
C SER A 157 -8.18 4.04 -12.07
N ASP A 158 -7.15 4.86 -11.92
CA ASP A 158 -5.89 4.77 -12.65
C ASP A 158 -4.83 3.96 -11.89
N SER A 159 -5.12 3.66 -10.63
CA SER A 159 -4.26 2.91 -9.72
C SER A 159 -5.01 1.71 -9.10
N LEU A 160 -4.27 0.82 -8.43
CA LEU A 160 -4.85 -0.30 -7.70
C LEU A 160 -5.84 0.18 -6.64
N VAL A 161 -6.89 -0.61 -6.40
CA VAL A 161 -7.99 -0.25 -5.50
C VAL A 161 -8.16 -1.26 -4.37
N PHE A 162 -8.68 -0.80 -3.24
CA PHE A 162 -9.16 -1.68 -2.18
C PHE A 162 -10.40 -2.44 -2.66
N GLY A 163 -10.39 -3.77 -2.50
CA GLY A 163 -11.47 -4.67 -2.93
C GLY A 163 -11.17 -5.45 -4.20
N ALA A 164 -10.15 -5.08 -4.98
CA ALA A 164 -9.65 -5.92 -6.07
C ALA A 164 -8.79 -7.07 -5.51
N GLY A 165 -9.17 -8.30 -5.81
CA GLY A 165 -8.49 -9.50 -5.31
C GLY A 165 -6.98 -9.54 -5.58
N PRO A 166 -6.50 -9.14 -6.77
CA PRO A 166 -5.07 -9.10 -7.09
C PRO A 166 -4.30 -7.96 -6.43
N SER A 167 -4.95 -6.86 -5.98
CA SER A 167 -4.24 -5.68 -5.47
C SER A 167 -3.22 -6.01 -4.36
N PRO A 168 -3.56 -6.82 -3.34
CA PRO A 168 -2.59 -7.18 -2.31
C PRO A 168 -1.39 -7.97 -2.84
N LEU A 169 -1.60 -8.85 -3.85
CA LEU A 169 -0.51 -9.63 -4.45
C LEU A 169 0.44 -8.74 -5.26
N ILE A 170 -0.12 -7.85 -6.08
CA ILE A 170 0.67 -6.94 -6.93
C ILE A 170 1.49 -6.00 -6.04
N TRP A 171 0.83 -5.39 -5.04
CA TRP A 171 1.52 -4.56 -4.06
C TRP A 171 2.61 -5.34 -3.31
N GLY A 172 2.31 -6.54 -2.80
CA GLY A 172 3.27 -7.37 -2.07
C GLY A 172 4.52 -7.72 -2.88
N ARG A 173 4.39 -7.90 -4.21
CA ARG A 173 5.54 -8.10 -5.11
C ARG A 173 6.39 -6.84 -5.24
N PHE A 174 5.75 -5.69 -5.38
CA PHE A 174 6.44 -4.41 -5.43
C PHE A 174 7.14 -4.11 -4.10
N ALA A 175 6.46 -4.27 -2.98
CA ALA A 175 7.01 -4.11 -1.65
C ALA A 175 8.20 -5.06 -1.40
N ALA A 176 8.08 -6.32 -1.79
CA ALA A 176 9.17 -7.28 -1.69
C ALA A 176 10.37 -6.90 -2.58
N TRP A 177 10.13 -6.32 -3.75
CA TRP A 177 11.21 -5.79 -4.59
C TRP A 177 11.87 -4.58 -3.93
N MET A 178 11.11 -3.61 -3.41
CA MET A 178 11.64 -2.47 -2.66
C MET A 178 12.48 -2.90 -1.45
N GLY A 179 11.98 -3.89 -0.68
CA GLY A 179 12.70 -4.43 0.48
C GLY A 179 14.03 -5.07 0.09
N ARG A 180 14.05 -5.88 -0.99
CA ARG A 180 15.30 -6.50 -1.48
C ARG A 180 16.28 -5.47 -2.03
N ALA A 181 15.79 -4.47 -2.77
CA ALA A 181 16.62 -3.40 -3.29
C ALA A 181 17.23 -2.56 -2.16
N ALA A 182 16.44 -2.23 -1.14
CA ALA A 182 16.91 -1.54 0.06
C ALA A 182 17.93 -2.38 0.85
N GLN A 183 17.66 -3.69 1.02
CA GLN A 183 18.60 -4.60 1.71
C GLN A 183 19.97 -4.66 1.00
N GLY A 184 20.00 -4.50 -0.32
CA GLY A 184 21.25 -4.46 -1.08
C GLY A 184 22.17 -3.27 -0.76
N LEU A 185 21.69 -2.26 -0.02
CA LEU A 185 22.49 -1.13 0.44
C LEU A 185 23.25 -1.42 1.74
N PHE A 186 22.89 -2.48 2.46
CA PHE A 186 23.39 -2.77 3.80
C PHE A 186 23.93 -4.19 3.90
N ASP A 187 25.00 -4.37 4.69
CA ASP A 187 25.41 -5.70 5.14
C ASP A 187 24.36 -6.28 6.09
N PHE A 188 24.15 -7.61 6.02
CA PHE A 188 23.22 -8.33 6.90
C PHE A 188 23.57 -8.23 8.39
N ARG A 189 24.80 -7.83 8.70
CA ARG A 189 25.24 -7.56 10.06
C ARG A 189 24.94 -6.12 10.50
N GLU A 190 24.70 -5.22 9.56
CA GLU A 190 24.45 -3.80 9.84
C GLU A 190 22.95 -3.51 9.99
N LEU A 191 22.15 -4.02 9.06
CA LEU A 191 20.73 -3.75 9.04
C LEU A 191 19.98 -4.86 8.31
N LEU A 192 18.85 -5.29 8.87
CA LEU A 192 17.91 -6.22 8.25
C LEU A 192 16.55 -5.56 8.06
N ILE A 193 15.92 -5.86 6.91
CA ILE A 193 14.65 -5.23 6.50
C ILE A 193 13.61 -6.31 6.21
N GLN A 194 12.37 -6.03 6.60
CA GLN A 194 11.20 -6.79 6.23
C GLN A 194 10.03 -5.84 5.94
N ILE A 195 9.15 -6.18 5.00
CA ILE A 195 7.96 -5.39 4.70
C ILE A 195 6.73 -6.25 4.88
N TYR A 196 5.89 -5.88 5.84
CA TYR A 196 4.60 -6.51 6.09
C TYR A 196 3.50 -5.65 5.47
N VAL A 197 3.02 -6.05 4.29
CA VAL A 197 2.05 -5.30 3.47
C VAL A 197 2.58 -3.89 3.16
N ASP A 198 2.11 -2.88 3.90
CA ASP A 198 2.45 -1.45 3.78
C ASP A 198 3.31 -0.94 4.96
N ASP A 199 3.69 -1.84 5.89
CA ASP A 199 4.50 -1.53 7.08
C ASP A 199 5.94 -2.11 6.93
N PRO A 200 6.91 -1.33 6.42
CA PRO A 200 8.31 -1.70 6.51
C PRO A 200 8.78 -1.67 7.96
N ILE A 201 9.49 -2.72 8.36
CA ILE A 201 10.20 -2.81 9.63
C ILE A 201 11.66 -3.12 9.37
N TRP A 202 12.54 -2.62 10.20
CA TRP A 202 13.96 -2.93 10.15
C TRP A 202 14.55 -3.01 11.54
N ILE A 203 15.66 -3.72 11.64
CA ILE A 203 16.52 -3.73 12.83
C ILE A 203 17.93 -3.35 12.40
N ALA A 204 18.46 -2.28 12.98
CA ALA A 204 19.83 -1.81 12.75
C ALA A 204 20.68 -2.06 13.97
N ARG A 205 21.97 -2.38 13.77
CA ARG A 205 22.95 -2.48 14.84
C ARG A 205 24.06 -1.45 14.66
N GLY A 206 24.72 -1.13 15.75
CA GLY A 206 25.86 -0.22 15.79
C GLY A 206 25.78 0.75 16.95
N THR A 207 26.70 1.69 16.98
CA THR A 207 26.63 2.88 17.82
C THR A 207 25.38 3.70 17.47
N PRO A 208 24.92 4.62 18.33
CA PRO A 208 23.78 5.47 18.03
C PRO A 208 23.90 6.24 16.69
N GLU A 209 25.12 6.66 16.34
CA GLU A 209 25.40 7.38 15.10
C GLU A 209 25.29 6.46 13.87
N GLU A 210 25.83 5.25 13.94
CA GLU A 210 25.77 4.25 12.87
C GLU A 210 24.32 3.82 12.60
N ARG A 211 23.54 3.51 13.64
CA ARG A 211 22.12 3.17 13.52
C ARG A 211 21.31 4.30 12.89
N ARG A 212 21.53 5.54 13.34
CA ARG A 212 20.88 6.72 12.76
C ARG A 212 21.25 6.90 11.29
N ARG A 213 22.52 6.76 10.93
CA ARG A 213 22.99 6.85 9.55
C ARG A 213 22.32 5.80 8.66
N ALA A 214 22.31 4.56 9.09
CA ALA A 214 21.68 3.46 8.35
C ALA A 214 20.19 3.73 8.12
N THR A 215 19.47 4.13 9.18
CA THR A 215 18.05 4.50 9.10
C THR A 215 17.80 5.66 8.13
N VAL A 216 18.61 6.72 8.17
CA VAL A 216 18.47 7.86 7.26
C VAL A 216 18.71 7.44 5.81
N VAL A 217 19.74 6.63 5.54
CA VAL A 217 20.02 6.10 4.19
C VAL A 217 18.85 5.27 3.69
N LEU A 218 18.29 4.40 4.53
CA LEU A 218 17.11 3.59 4.20
C LEU A 218 15.89 4.45 3.84
N LEU A 219 15.58 5.43 4.68
CA LEU A 219 14.42 6.32 4.46
C LEU A 219 14.60 7.19 3.22
N LEU A 220 15.80 7.72 2.96
CA LEU A 220 16.11 8.46 1.74
C LEU A 220 15.98 7.60 0.49
N PHE A 221 16.42 6.35 0.55
CA PHE A 221 16.24 5.41 -0.55
C PHE A 221 14.77 5.20 -0.89
N TRP A 222 13.92 5.01 0.12
CA TRP A 222 12.47 4.82 -0.12
C TRP A 222 11.74 6.11 -0.57
N GLN A 223 12.31 7.28 -0.37
CA GLN A 223 11.75 8.54 -0.91
C GLN A 223 11.91 8.67 -2.44
N VAL A 224 12.74 7.83 -3.05
CA VAL A 224 12.95 7.83 -4.51
C VAL A 224 11.85 7.05 -5.24
N PHE A 225 11.09 6.23 -4.54
CA PHE A 225 9.98 5.43 -5.06
C PHE A 225 8.64 6.00 -4.63
#